data_5520ee711c9d8ed88920b7c31ca7f506
#
_entry.id   5520ee711c9d8ed88920b7c31ca7f506
#
_cell.length_a   1.000
_cell.length_b   1.000
_cell.length_c   1.000
_cell.angle_alpha   90.00
_cell.angle_beta   90.00
_cell.angle_gamma   90.00
#
_symmetry.space_group_name_H-M   'P 1'
#
loop_
_entity.id
_entity.type
_entity.pdbx_description
1 polymer ?
#
loop_
_entity_poly.entity_id
_entity_poly.type
_entity_poly.pdbx_seq_one_letter_code
_entity_poly.pdbx_strand_id
1 'polypeptide(L)'
;MPSSVWPAYGQAAFVQTGQSQVHAGPNQHAAAIASVAKVMTAYLVFRDHPLRPGQDGPTITLTDADVADTDRRRRQHESVVSIAAGEQLTERQALQALLLPSANNIAAVLARWGAGSTDRFVALMNATARSLGMTHTRYTDPSGFDDATVSTAVDQVRLVDRAMRLPVFASIVATPNATLPVAGTVHNTNTLLGHNGFVGVKTGSTAAAGGCFAFRAIRWIDGKRTTITGVVLGQPGHDKIAAGLAAADAMVDRIAGHSRRQVPAMPDLRRGTLAPGTAPRSHRLRLHARRLPGKESPALERERPNRSARAALGQETPHPVRRTWRGGTGRPSTDGLGVRVRNEPEAR
;
A
#
# COMPACT_ATOMS: atom_id res chain seq x y z
N MET A 1 -13.87 20.22 10.27
CA MET A 1 -14.81 19.17 9.81
C MET A 1 -15.87 18.93 10.87
N PRO A 2 -17.17 18.77 10.51
CA PRO A 2 -18.21 18.44 11.47
C PRO A 2 -17.93 17.11 12.17
N SER A 3 -18.39 16.96 13.40
CA SER A 3 -18.24 15.71 14.19
C SER A 3 -18.85 14.48 13.50
N SER A 4 -19.88 14.71 12.70
CA SER A 4 -20.58 13.65 11.95
C SER A 4 -19.75 12.96 10.86
N VAL A 5 -18.58 13.50 10.48
CA VAL A 5 -17.68 12.85 9.49
C VAL A 5 -16.99 11.64 10.09
N TRP A 6 -16.68 11.68 11.39
CA TRP A 6 -15.85 10.68 12.04
C TRP A 6 -16.62 9.40 12.39
N PRO A 7 -15.95 8.23 12.42
CA PRO A 7 -16.54 7.03 12.98
C PRO A 7 -16.87 7.23 14.46
N ALA A 8 -17.88 6.50 14.93
CA ALA A 8 -18.33 6.58 16.33
C ALA A 8 -17.32 6.00 17.32
N TYR A 9 -16.46 5.10 16.86
CA TYR A 9 -15.48 4.38 17.67
C TYR A 9 -14.06 4.58 17.13
N GLY A 10 -13.08 4.29 18.00
CA GLY A 10 -11.67 4.34 17.65
C GLY A 10 -11.21 5.75 17.26
N GLN A 11 -10.30 5.80 16.30
CA GLN A 11 -9.75 7.06 15.80
C GLN A 11 -9.65 7.05 14.28
N ALA A 12 -9.73 8.21 13.67
CA ALA A 12 -9.60 8.37 12.24
C ALA A 12 -8.91 9.69 11.88
N ALA A 13 -8.28 9.71 10.72
CA ALA A 13 -7.70 10.91 10.13
C ALA A 13 -7.71 10.79 8.60
N PHE A 14 -7.64 11.91 7.89
CA PHE A 14 -7.48 11.92 6.44
C PHE A 14 -6.84 13.20 5.93
N VAL A 15 -6.34 13.15 4.70
CA VAL A 15 -5.89 14.30 3.90
C VAL A 15 -6.55 14.23 2.52
N GLN A 16 -6.86 15.39 1.95
CA GLN A 16 -7.41 15.49 0.59
C GLN A 16 -6.37 16.09 -0.38
N THR A 17 -6.50 15.76 -1.66
CA THR A 17 -5.66 16.37 -2.70
C THR A 17 -5.74 17.89 -2.64
N GLY A 18 -4.58 18.54 -2.72
CA GLY A 18 -4.45 20.00 -2.66
C GLY A 18 -4.48 20.58 -1.24
N GLN A 19 -4.64 19.75 -0.21
CA GLN A 19 -4.51 20.16 1.18
C GLN A 19 -3.22 19.62 1.79
N SER A 20 -2.52 20.43 2.56
CA SER A 20 -1.34 20.00 3.34
C SER A 20 -1.72 19.58 4.76
N GLN A 21 -2.88 20.03 5.23
CA GLN A 21 -3.35 19.75 6.59
C GLN A 21 -4.03 18.40 6.68
N VAL A 22 -3.59 17.57 7.63
CA VAL A 22 -4.29 16.35 8.01
C VAL A 22 -5.48 16.72 8.90
N HIS A 23 -6.68 16.30 8.48
CA HIS A 23 -7.88 16.38 9.31
C HIS A 23 -7.89 15.19 10.26
N ALA A 24 -8.00 15.47 11.56
CA ALA A 24 -8.02 14.47 12.62
C ALA A 24 -9.38 14.43 13.31
N GLY A 25 -9.90 13.22 13.52
CA GLY A 25 -11.02 12.96 14.40
C GLY A 25 -10.60 13.05 15.88
N PRO A 26 -11.55 13.00 16.79
CA PRO A 26 -11.27 12.92 18.21
C PRO A 26 -10.50 11.64 18.58
N ASN A 27 -10.03 11.54 19.82
CA ASN A 27 -9.41 10.35 20.41
C ASN A 27 -8.09 9.90 19.78
N GLN A 28 -7.29 10.83 19.24
CA GLN A 28 -5.95 10.50 18.74
C GLN A 28 -5.02 10.11 19.91
N HIS A 29 -4.65 8.84 19.99
CA HIS A 29 -3.70 8.28 20.96
C HIS A 29 -2.95 7.11 20.34
N ALA A 30 -1.78 6.79 20.86
CA ALA A 30 -1.02 5.63 20.41
C ALA A 30 -1.78 4.35 20.77
N ALA A 31 -2.23 3.60 19.77
CA ALA A 31 -2.96 2.35 19.89
C ALA A 31 -2.39 1.31 18.93
N ALA A 32 -2.60 0.02 19.21
CA ALA A 32 -2.23 -1.07 18.31
C ALA A 32 -2.84 -0.85 16.91
N ILE A 33 -2.04 -1.08 15.86
CA ILE A 33 -2.43 -0.77 14.47
C ILE A 33 -2.54 -2.01 13.58
N ALA A 34 -2.27 -3.18 14.16
CA ALA A 34 -2.28 -4.43 13.42
C ALA A 34 -1.50 -4.33 12.09
N SER A 35 -1.95 -5.05 11.08
CA SER A 35 -1.26 -5.14 9.78
C SER A 35 -1.18 -3.84 8.97
N VAL A 36 -1.72 -2.71 9.45
CA VAL A 36 -1.44 -1.40 8.85
C VAL A 36 0.07 -1.08 8.94
N ALA A 37 0.78 -1.64 9.94
CA ALA A 37 2.24 -1.54 10.07
C ALA A 37 3.02 -1.99 8.80
N LYS A 38 2.46 -2.93 8.01
CA LYS A 38 3.08 -3.41 6.77
C LYS A 38 3.25 -2.34 5.69
N VAL A 39 2.54 -1.22 5.81
CA VAL A 39 2.78 -0.06 4.93
C VAL A 39 4.19 0.50 5.16
N MET A 40 4.66 0.57 6.43
CA MET A 40 6.04 0.99 6.74
C MET A 40 7.06 -0.03 6.22
N THR A 41 6.79 -1.32 6.39
CA THR A 41 7.64 -2.40 5.87
C THR A 41 7.81 -2.29 4.36
N ALA A 42 6.72 -2.17 3.61
CA ALA A 42 6.78 -1.98 2.16
C ALA A 42 7.46 -0.66 1.78
N TYR A 43 7.19 0.43 2.50
CA TYR A 43 7.80 1.73 2.23
C TYR A 43 9.33 1.69 2.38
N LEU A 44 9.86 0.99 3.39
CA LEU A 44 11.30 0.80 3.58
C LEU A 44 11.91 -0.05 2.47
N VAL A 45 11.26 -1.14 2.06
CA VAL A 45 11.70 -1.97 0.95
C VAL A 45 11.82 -1.13 -0.32
N PHE A 46 10.80 -0.35 -0.69
CA PHE A 46 10.84 0.52 -1.87
C PHE A 46 11.86 1.66 -1.77
N ARG A 47 12.18 2.13 -0.57
CA ARG A 47 13.21 3.16 -0.37
C ARG A 47 14.60 2.61 -0.67
N ASP A 48 14.89 1.40 -0.20
CA ASP A 48 16.20 0.78 -0.29
C ASP A 48 16.37 -0.01 -1.61
N HIS A 49 15.26 -0.51 -2.17
CA HIS A 49 15.18 -1.23 -3.44
C HIS A 49 14.06 -0.63 -4.33
N PRO A 50 14.29 0.50 -5.00
CA PRO A 50 13.24 1.18 -5.77
C PRO A 50 12.89 0.42 -7.05
N LEU A 51 11.62 0.04 -7.21
CA LEU A 51 11.09 -0.57 -8.42
C LEU A 51 10.48 0.47 -9.37
N ARG A 52 10.74 0.31 -10.67
CA ARG A 52 10.00 1.02 -11.73
C ARG A 52 8.76 0.22 -12.14
N PRO A 53 7.74 0.87 -12.73
CA PRO A 53 6.63 0.15 -13.35
C PRO A 53 7.12 -0.93 -14.33
N GLY A 54 6.55 -2.15 -14.21
CA GLY A 54 6.95 -3.31 -15.03
C GLY A 54 8.18 -4.08 -14.55
N GLN A 55 8.93 -3.60 -13.55
CA GLN A 55 10.05 -4.34 -12.97
C GLN A 55 9.57 -5.27 -11.84
N ASP A 56 10.18 -6.45 -11.78
CA ASP A 56 9.93 -7.42 -10.71
C ASP A 56 10.94 -7.32 -9.55
N GLY A 57 12.07 -6.65 -9.79
CA GLY A 57 13.13 -6.45 -8.81
C GLY A 57 14.01 -7.69 -8.59
N PRO A 58 14.93 -7.64 -7.63
CA PRO A 58 15.77 -8.76 -7.28
C PRO A 58 14.98 -9.94 -6.73
N THR A 59 15.60 -11.11 -6.80
CA THR A 59 15.01 -12.36 -6.32
C THR A 59 15.44 -12.60 -4.86
N ILE A 60 14.48 -13.00 -4.04
CA ILE A 60 14.65 -13.37 -2.63
C ILE A 60 14.47 -14.89 -2.54
N THR A 61 15.52 -15.61 -2.13
CA THR A 61 15.46 -17.05 -1.90
C THR A 61 15.00 -17.34 -0.48
N LEU A 62 13.96 -18.15 -0.35
CA LEU A 62 13.41 -18.57 0.95
C LEU A 62 14.19 -19.77 1.48
N THR A 63 14.35 -19.82 2.80
CA THR A 63 15.18 -20.81 3.50
C THR A 63 14.33 -21.77 4.33
N ASP A 64 14.93 -22.88 4.79
CA ASP A 64 14.29 -23.79 5.76
C ASP A 64 13.88 -23.05 7.05
N ALA A 65 14.67 -22.06 7.46
CA ALA A 65 14.33 -21.23 8.61
C ALA A 65 13.05 -20.39 8.39
N ASP A 66 12.81 -19.91 7.17
CA ASP A 66 11.57 -19.19 6.81
C ASP A 66 10.36 -20.12 6.81
N VAL A 67 10.54 -21.36 6.38
CA VAL A 67 9.48 -22.39 6.44
C VAL A 67 9.14 -22.70 7.90
N ALA A 68 10.15 -22.94 8.73
CA ALA A 68 9.96 -23.20 10.16
C ALA A 68 9.28 -22.01 10.89
N ASP A 69 9.67 -20.77 10.57
CA ASP A 69 9.01 -19.56 11.08
C ASP A 69 7.56 -19.46 10.62
N THR A 70 7.28 -19.80 9.35
CA THR A 70 5.92 -19.83 8.79
C THR A 70 5.03 -20.81 9.54
N ASP A 71 5.54 -22.02 9.83
CA ASP A 71 4.79 -23.03 10.56
C ASP A 71 4.55 -22.63 12.03
N ARG A 72 5.51 -21.98 12.67
CA ARG A 72 5.34 -21.40 13.99
C ARG A 72 4.21 -20.35 13.98
N ARG A 73 4.23 -19.41 13.03
CA ARG A 73 3.20 -18.35 12.88
C ARG A 73 1.83 -18.94 12.58
N ARG A 74 1.75 -19.99 11.76
CA ARG A 74 0.49 -20.67 11.45
C ARG A 74 -0.13 -21.27 12.72
N ARG A 75 0.67 -21.87 13.62
CA ARG A 75 0.20 -22.35 14.92
C ARG A 75 -0.27 -21.22 15.85
N GLN A 76 0.20 -20.00 15.65
CA GLN A 76 -0.23 -18.80 16.37
C GLN A 76 -1.40 -18.08 15.69
N HIS A 77 -2.00 -18.70 14.66
CA HIS A 77 -3.11 -18.14 13.87
C HIS A 77 -2.79 -16.78 13.21
N GLU A 78 -1.50 -16.54 12.91
CA GLU A 78 -1.10 -15.38 12.13
C GLU A 78 -1.47 -15.53 10.65
N SER A 79 -1.69 -14.41 9.96
CA SER A 79 -1.83 -14.40 8.50
C SER A 79 -0.51 -14.78 7.86
N VAL A 80 -0.47 -15.90 7.13
CA VAL A 80 0.72 -16.38 6.41
C VAL A 80 0.35 -16.87 5.03
N VAL A 81 1.30 -16.82 4.10
CA VAL A 81 1.22 -17.55 2.82
C VAL A 81 2.06 -18.82 2.89
N SER A 82 1.67 -19.85 2.14
CA SER A 82 2.47 -21.07 2.00
C SER A 82 3.76 -20.75 1.24
N ILE A 83 4.86 -21.31 1.70
CA ILE A 83 6.19 -21.16 1.10
C ILE A 83 6.93 -22.48 1.15
N ALA A 84 7.98 -22.63 0.34
CA ALA A 84 8.89 -23.76 0.36
C ALA A 84 10.36 -23.31 0.47
N ALA A 85 11.21 -24.13 1.04
CA ALA A 85 12.64 -23.89 1.04
C ALA A 85 13.17 -23.93 -0.41
N GLY A 86 14.04 -22.98 -0.75
CA GLY A 86 14.54 -22.81 -2.11
C GLY A 86 13.56 -22.08 -3.06
N GLU A 87 12.34 -21.77 -2.63
CA GLU A 87 11.42 -20.92 -3.40
C GLU A 87 12.05 -19.57 -3.65
N GLN A 88 11.89 -19.07 -4.86
CA GLN A 88 12.38 -17.76 -5.25
C GLN A 88 11.19 -16.83 -5.51
N LEU A 89 11.09 -15.77 -4.72
CA LEU A 89 10.15 -14.68 -4.93
C LEU A 89 10.88 -13.47 -5.49
N THR A 90 10.35 -12.86 -6.53
CA THR A 90 10.80 -11.52 -6.90
C THR A 90 10.41 -10.53 -5.80
N GLU A 91 11.10 -9.40 -5.69
CA GLU A 91 10.73 -8.33 -4.75
C GLU A 91 9.26 -7.94 -4.90
N ARG A 92 8.77 -7.81 -6.14
CA ARG A 92 7.36 -7.53 -6.42
C ARG A 92 6.44 -8.60 -5.85
N GLN A 93 6.74 -9.89 -6.05
CA GLN A 93 5.94 -11.00 -5.51
C GLN A 93 5.95 -11.00 -3.98
N ALA A 94 7.09 -10.75 -3.36
CA ALA A 94 7.18 -10.63 -1.90
C ALA A 94 6.34 -9.45 -1.37
N LEU A 95 6.36 -8.30 -2.06
CA LEU A 95 5.52 -7.14 -1.71
C LEU A 95 4.03 -7.43 -1.95
N GLN A 96 3.66 -8.18 -2.99
CA GLN A 96 2.28 -8.65 -3.20
C GLN A 96 1.84 -9.57 -2.07
N ALA A 97 2.66 -10.53 -1.67
CA ALA A 97 2.39 -11.43 -0.54
C ALA A 97 2.25 -10.67 0.79
N LEU A 98 3.06 -9.64 1.01
CA LEU A 98 3.00 -8.77 2.18
C LEU A 98 1.68 -7.99 2.25
N LEU A 99 1.28 -7.38 1.12
CA LEU A 99 0.24 -6.33 1.10
C LEU A 99 -1.14 -6.88 0.81
N LEU A 100 -1.30 -7.89 -0.07
CA LEU A 100 -2.60 -8.41 -0.47
C LEU A 100 -3.20 -9.34 0.60
N PRO A 101 -2.65 -10.55 0.84
CA PRO A 101 -3.15 -11.46 1.87
C PRO A 101 -2.64 -11.11 3.27
N SER A 102 -1.80 -10.07 3.40
CA SER A 102 -1.27 -9.61 4.69
C SER A 102 -0.27 -10.58 5.36
N ALA A 103 0.59 -11.25 4.60
CA ALA A 103 1.46 -12.30 5.09
C ALA A 103 2.52 -11.81 6.11
N ASN A 104 2.43 -12.27 7.36
CA ASN A 104 3.38 -11.93 8.44
C ASN A 104 4.74 -12.62 8.26
N ASN A 105 4.73 -13.85 7.74
CA ASN A 105 5.98 -14.57 7.41
C ASN A 105 6.78 -13.82 6.35
N ILE A 106 6.13 -13.26 5.34
CA ILE A 106 6.82 -12.45 4.31
C ILE A 106 7.30 -11.10 4.88
N ALA A 107 6.60 -10.52 5.85
CA ALA A 107 7.13 -9.35 6.57
C ALA A 107 8.47 -9.65 7.25
N ALA A 108 8.62 -10.82 7.88
CA ALA A 108 9.89 -11.27 8.48
C ALA A 108 10.98 -11.53 7.43
N VAL A 109 10.62 -12.18 6.32
CA VAL A 109 11.54 -12.40 5.17
C VAL A 109 12.07 -11.06 4.64
N LEU A 110 11.19 -10.11 4.38
CA LEU A 110 11.57 -8.78 3.86
C LEU A 110 12.42 -7.99 4.86
N ALA A 111 12.12 -8.09 6.16
CA ALA A 111 12.93 -7.46 7.20
C ALA A 111 14.36 -8.02 7.25
N ARG A 112 14.51 -9.34 7.19
CA ARG A 112 15.81 -9.99 7.12
C ARG A 112 16.55 -9.65 5.83
N TRP A 113 15.86 -9.69 4.69
CA TRP A 113 16.44 -9.37 3.39
C TRP A 113 16.91 -7.91 3.30
N GLY A 114 16.10 -6.95 3.78
CA GLY A 114 16.40 -5.52 3.67
C GLY A 114 17.38 -4.99 4.72
N ALA A 115 17.54 -5.65 5.90
CA ALA A 115 18.38 -5.13 6.98
C ALA A 115 19.27 -6.18 7.65
N GLY A 116 19.28 -7.42 7.17
CA GLY A 116 20.03 -8.53 7.74
C GLY A 116 19.42 -9.14 9.00
N SER A 117 18.55 -8.41 9.73
CA SER A 117 17.82 -8.93 10.89
C SER A 117 16.52 -8.15 11.13
N THR A 118 15.57 -8.79 11.82
CA THR A 118 14.31 -8.14 12.23
C THR A 118 14.57 -6.95 13.15
N ASP A 119 15.47 -7.05 14.11
CA ASP A 119 15.77 -5.97 15.06
C ASP A 119 16.32 -4.72 14.37
N ARG A 120 17.25 -4.91 13.43
CA ARG A 120 17.76 -3.79 12.62
C ARG A 120 16.68 -3.17 11.77
N PHE A 121 15.80 -3.99 11.19
CA PHE A 121 14.69 -3.49 10.38
C PHE A 121 13.70 -2.69 11.23
N VAL A 122 13.33 -3.17 12.42
CA VAL A 122 12.48 -2.44 13.37
C VAL A 122 13.13 -1.12 13.81
N ALA A 123 14.44 -1.10 14.03
CA ALA A 123 15.18 0.14 14.29
C ALA A 123 15.04 1.14 13.12
N LEU A 124 15.12 0.67 11.86
CA LEU A 124 14.91 1.49 10.66
C LEU A 124 13.47 1.97 10.55
N MET A 125 12.46 1.13 10.86
CA MET A 125 11.05 1.54 10.90
C MET A 125 10.85 2.70 11.87
N ASN A 126 11.40 2.62 13.08
CA ASN A 126 11.29 3.67 14.09
C ASN A 126 12.08 4.94 13.72
N ALA A 127 13.26 4.80 13.12
CA ALA A 127 14.02 5.94 12.60
C ALA A 127 13.27 6.67 11.49
N THR A 128 12.66 5.90 10.57
CA THR A 128 11.85 6.45 9.48
C THR A 128 10.58 7.11 10.00
N ALA A 129 9.90 6.51 10.99
CA ALA A 129 8.74 7.13 11.63
C ALA A 129 9.08 8.52 12.20
N ARG A 130 10.20 8.63 12.93
CA ARG A 130 10.69 9.93 13.43
C ARG A 130 10.95 10.93 12.29
N SER A 131 11.61 10.50 11.21
CA SER A 131 11.91 11.38 10.06
C SER A 131 10.67 11.86 9.32
N LEU A 132 9.57 11.10 9.38
CA LEU A 132 8.26 11.46 8.83
C LEU A 132 7.39 12.28 9.78
N GLY A 133 7.89 12.62 10.97
CA GLY A 133 7.16 13.35 12.00
C GLY A 133 6.03 12.53 12.66
N MET A 134 6.17 11.19 12.66
CA MET A 134 5.23 10.25 13.29
C MET A 134 5.59 10.09 14.78
N THR A 135 5.34 11.13 15.56
CA THR A 135 5.84 11.25 16.93
C THR A 135 5.13 10.35 17.95
N HIS A 136 3.96 9.81 17.60
CA HIS A 136 3.17 8.90 18.43
C HIS A 136 3.20 7.46 17.88
N THR A 137 4.27 7.12 17.15
CA THR A 137 4.42 5.81 16.51
C THR A 137 5.63 5.07 17.07
N ARG A 138 5.42 3.80 17.42
CA ARG A 138 6.45 2.85 17.79
C ARG A 138 6.18 1.51 17.11
N TYR A 139 7.15 1.01 16.39
CA TYR A 139 7.14 -0.32 15.82
C TYR A 139 7.98 -1.25 16.69
N THR A 140 7.47 -2.45 16.97
CA THR A 140 8.18 -3.54 17.68
C THR A 140 8.36 -4.77 16.79
N ASP A 141 7.59 -4.82 15.68
CA ASP A 141 7.70 -5.88 14.68
C ASP A 141 7.39 -5.34 13.27
N PRO A 142 7.78 -6.06 12.19
CA PRO A 142 7.55 -5.61 10.82
C PRO A 142 6.13 -5.88 10.30
N SER A 143 5.30 -6.62 11.04
CA SER A 143 3.98 -7.06 10.57
C SER A 143 2.81 -6.35 11.25
N GLY A 144 3.02 -5.82 12.47
CA GLY A 144 2.00 -5.27 13.34
C GLY A 144 1.19 -6.35 14.06
N PHE A 145 1.72 -7.56 14.18
CA PHE A 145 1.10 -8.63 14.96
C PHE A 145 1.32 -8.41 16.46
N ASP A 146 2.46 -7.87 16.84
CA ASP A 146 2.74 -7.46 18.21
C ASP A 146 1.91 -6.22 18.56
N ASP A 147 1.08 -6.34 19.60
CA ASP A 147 0.19 -5.26 20.06
C ASP A 147 0.95 -4.03 20.59
N ALA A 148 2.26 -4.16 20.88
CA ALA A 148 3.16 -3.04 21.20
C ALA A 148 3.60 -2.22 19.98
N THR A 149 3.28 -2.67 18.75
CA THR A 149 3.36 -1.86 17.53
C THR A 149 2.17 -0.90 17.49
N VAL A 150 2.41 0.34 17.93
CA VAL A 150 1.36 1.35 18.16
C VAL A 150 1.57 2.60 17.32
N SER A 151 0.48 3.28 17.00
CA SER A 151 0.47 4.56 16.28
C SER A 151 -0.84 5.31 16.47
N THR A 152 -0.94 6.50 15.85
CA THR A 152 -2.18 7.26 15.70
C THR A 152 -2.65 7.22 14.25
N ALA A 153 -3.95 7.48 14.03
CA ALA A 153 -4.47 7.62 12.67
C ALA A 153 -3.78 8.77 11.90
N VAL A 154 -3.46 9.86 12.59
CA VAL A 154 -2.73 11.01 12.01
C VAL A 154 -1.34 10.60 11.51
N ASP A 155 -0.59 9.89 12.32
CA ASP A 155 0.76 9.45 11.94
C ASP A 155 0.71 8.47 10.76
N GLN A 156 -0.24 7.54 10.78
CA GLN A 156 -0.40 6.59 9.69
C GLN A 156 -0.83 7.26 8.38
N VAL A 157 -1.66 8.32 8.41
CA VAL A 157 -2.01 9.10 7.19
C VAL A 157 -0.76 9.70 6.55
N ARG A 158 0.20 10.23 7.35
CA ARG A 158 1.45 10.78 6.83
C ARG A 158 2.25 9.73 6.05
N LEU A 159 2.36 8.54 6.60
CA LEU A 159 3.05 7.41 5.97
C LEU A 159 2.31 6.95 4.72
N VAL A 160 1.00 6.72 4.80
CA VAL A 160 0.18 6.23 3.69
C VAL A 160 0.20 7.20 2.51
N ASP A 161 0.07 8.51 2.78
CA ASP A 161 0.15 9.51 1.71
C ASP A 161 1.52 9.48 1.02
N ARG A 162 2.60 9.31 1.78
CA ARG A 162 3.96 9.20 1.23
C ARG A 162 4.12 7.91 0.41
N ALA A 163 3.68 6.76 0.93
CA ALA A 163 3.78 5.47 0.26
C ALA A 163 2.99 5.44 -1.06
N MET A 164 1.79 6.03 -1.06
CA MET A 164 0.94 6.10 -2.26
C MET A 164 1.46 7.05 -3.36
N ARG A 165 2.54 7.77 -3.14
CA ARG A 165 3.26 8.52 -4.18
C ARG A 165 4.24 7.62 -4.96
N LEU A 166 4.52 6.42 -4.46
CA LEU A 166 5.33 5.41 -5.15
C LEU A 166 4.45 4.65 -6.14
N PRO A 167 4.67 4.76 -7.47
CA PRO A 167 3.75 4.21 -8.46
C PRO A 167 3.56 2.69 -8.34
N VAL A 168 4.65 1.96 -8.04
CA VAL A 168 4.59 0.49 -7.90
C VAL A 168 3.85 0.08 -6.63
N PHE A 169 4.07 0.77 -5.49
CA PHE A 169 3.29 0.55 -4.28
C PHE A 169 1.79 0.76 -4.55
N ALA A 170 1.42 1.90 -5.15
CA ALA A 170 0.03 2.21 -5.48
C ALA A 170 -0.60 1.15 -6.42
N SER A 171 0.17 0.65 -7.39
CA SER A 171 -0.27 -0.42 -8.29
C SER A 171 -0.52 -1.73 -7.54
N ILE A 172 0.41 -2.14 -6.65
CA ILE A 172 0.27 -3.39 -5.89
C ILE A 172 -0.98 -3.34 -5.00
N VAL A 173 -1.16 -2.29 -4.19
CA VAL A 173 -2.30 -2.22 -3.26
C VAL A 173 -3.66 -2.08 -3.96
N ALA A 174 -3.67 -1.69 -5.23
CA ALA A 174 -4.86 -1.64 -6.08
C ALA A 174 -5.16 -2.97 -6.80
N THR A 175 -4.29 -3.97 -6.67
CA THR A 175 -4.44 -5.28 -7.32
C THR A 175 -5.37 -6.17 -6.47
N PRO A 176 -6.43 -6.77 -7.04
CA PRO A 176 -7.36 -7.63 -6.30
C PRO A 176 -6.78 -9.00 -5.96
N ASN A 177 -5.89 -9.55 -6.78
CA ASN A 177 -5.23 -10.83 -6.57
C ASN A 177 -3.87 -10.86 -7.27
N ALA A 178 -2.99 -11.79 -6.87
CA ALA A 178 -1.72 -12.07 -7.51
C ALA A 178 -1.42 -13.56 -7.43
N THR A 179 -0.55 -14.07 -8.31
CA THR A 179 -0.12 -15.47 -8.30
C THR A 179 1.32 -15.57 -7.81
N LEU A 180 1.55 -16.40 -6.80
CA LEU A 180 2.85 -16.69 -6.21
C LEU A 180 3.25 -18.12 -6.56
N PRO A 181 4.55 -18.46 -6.61
CA PRO A 181 5.00 -19.77 -7.06
C PRO A 181 4.43 -20.94 -6.25
N VAL A 182 4.54 -20.93 -4.94
CA VAL A 182 4.07 -22.00 -4.05
C VAL A 182 2.68 -21.73 -3.49
N ALA A 183 2.40 -20.49 -3.09
CA ALA A 183 1.10 -20.13 -2.49
C ALA A 183 -0.06 -20.12 -3.52
N GLY A 184 0.23 -20.11 -4.82
CA GLY A 184 -0.79 -19.96 -5.84
C GLY A 184 -1.44 -18.57 -5.84
N THR A 185 -2.73 -18.50 -6.12
CA THR A 185 -3.47 -17.23 -6.14
C THR A 185 -3.73 -16.73 -4.72
N VAL A 186 -3.25 -15.52 -4.43
CA VAL A 186 -3.52 -14.80 -3.19
C VAL A 186 -4.44 -13.62 -3.46
N HIS A 187 -5.33 -13.32 -2.52
CA HIS A 187 -6.35 -12.29 -2.65
C HIS A 187 -6.09 -11.09 -1.75
N ASN A 188 -6.46 -9.91 -2.22
CA ASN A 188 -6.42 -8.71 -1.41
C ASN A 188 -7.55 -8.72 -0.38
N THR A 189 -7.21 -8.50 0.87
CA THR A 189 -8.19 -8.42 1.96
C THR A 189 -9.04 -7.15 1.94
N ASN A 190 -8.69 -6.18 1.09
CA ASN A 190 -9.49 -4.98 0.86
C ASN A 190 -10.63 -5.26 -0.14
N THR A 191 -11.80 -5.63 0.36
CA THR A 191 -12.98 -5.92 -0.46
C THR A 191 -13.65 -4.67 -1.04
N LEU A 192 -13.23 -3.45 -0.66
CA LEU A 192 -13.71 -2.20 -1.24
C LEU A 192 -13.01 -1.80 -2.53
N LEU A 193 -12.01 -2.58 -3.00
CA LEU A 193 -11.35 -2.25 -4.27
C LEU A 193 -12.34 -2.18 -5.43
N GLY A 194 -12.31 -1.05 -6.16
CA GLY A 194 -13.25 -0.76 -7.24
C GLY A 194 -14.63 -0.27 -6.80
N HIS A 195 -14.98 -0.39 -5.51
CA HIS A 195 -16.21 0.15 -4.96
C HIS A 195 -15.96 1.56 -4.41
N ASN A 196 -16.94 2.45 -4.61
CA ASN A 196 -16.95 3.79 -3.99
C ASN A 196 -15.67 4.61 -4.21
N GLY A 197 -14.89 4.27 -5.26
CA GLY A 197 -13.63 4.91 -5.62
C GLY A 197 -12.42 4.45 -4.81
N PHE A 198 -12.52 3.41 -3.99
CA PHE A 198 -11.36 2.87 -3.26
C PHE A 198 -10.34 2.22 -4.20
N VAL A 199 -9.06 2.62 -4.01
CA VAL A 199 -7.91 2.16 -4.81
C VAL A 199 -6.77 1.59 -3.94
N GLY A 200 -7.03 1.22 -2.72
CA GLY A 200 -6.09 0.66 -1.75
C GLY A 200 -6.52 1.03 -0.33
N VAL A 201 -5.77 0.74 0.73
CA VAL A 201 -4.35 0.44 0.79
C VAL A 201 -4.10 -0.85 1.58
N LYS A 202 -4.40 -0.87 2.91
CA LYS A 202 -4.08 -1.99 3.79
C LYS A 202 -5.09 -2.14 4.93
N THR A 203 -5.67 -3.32 5.04
CA THR A 203 -6.48 -3.74 6.18
C THR A 203 -5.61 -4.23 7.33
N GLY A 204 -6.12 -4.22 8.54
CA GLY A 204 -5.48 -4.80 9.70
C GLY A 204 -6.49 -5.18 10.77
N SER A 205 -6.18 -6.25 11.53
CA SER A 205 -6.98 -6.63 12.69
C SER A 205 -6.17 -7.49 13.65
N THR A 206 -6.27 -7.20 14.94
CA THR A 206 -5.90 -8.08 16.07
C THR A 206 -6.97 -7.96 17.14
N ALA A 207 -6.84 -8.72 18.22
CA ALA A 207 -7.74 -8.58 19.34
C ALA A 207 -7.64 -7.18 19.98
N ALA A 208 -6.43 -6.67 20.14
CA ALA A 208 -6.15 -5.37 20.75
C ALA A 208 -6.42 -4.19 19.80
N ALA A 209 -6.08 -4.34 18.51
CA ALA A 209 -6.23 -3.26 17.54
C ALA A 209 -7.67 -3.05 17.06
N GLY A 210 -8.56 -4.02 17.22
CA GLY A 210 -9.85 -3.99 16.54
C GLY A 210 -9.70 -4.00 15.02
N GLY A 211 -10.66 -3.44 14.31
CA GLY A 211 -10.60 -3.26 12.85
C GLY A 211 -9.83 -1.99 12.48
N CYS A 212 -8.85 -2.13 11.60
CA CYS A 212 -8.02 -1.05 11.09
C CYS A 212 -8.01 -1.04 9.57
N PHE A 213 -8.07 0.14 8.96
CA PHE A 213 -7.95 0.26 7.52
C PHE A 213 -7.28 1.58 7.12
N ALA A 214 -6.13 1.46 6.47
CA ALA A 214 -5.50 2.55 5.73
C ALA A 214 -6.03 2.53 4.30
N PHE A 215 -6.54 3.65 3.80
CA PHE A 215 -7.22 3.69 2.52
C PHE A 215 -6.84 4.90 1.65
N ARG A 216 -7.07 4.74 0.35
CA ARG A 216 -7.17 5.85 -0.60
C ARG A 216 -8.43 5.66 -1.44
N ALA A 217 -9.23 6.71 -1.52
CA ALA A 217 -10.41 6.76 -2.37
C ALA A 217 -10.35 7.98 -3.30
N ILE A 218 -10.90 7.84 -4.50
CA ILE A 218 -11.01 8.90 -5.50
C ILE A 218 -12.49 9.21 -5.71
N ARG A 219 -12.88 10.45 -5.42
CA ARG A 219 -14.28 10.91 -5.49
C ARG A 219 -14.37 12.19 -6.31
N TRP A 220 -15.54 12.40 -6.90
CA TRP A 220 -15.90 13.70 -7.45
C TRP A 220 -16.61 14.51 -6.37
N ILE A 221 -15.99 15.60 -5.94
CA ILE A 221 -16.47 16.49 -4.88
C ILE A 221 -16.54 17.90 -5.48
N ASP A 222 -17.72 18.50 -5.49
CA ASP A 222 -17.95 19.83 -6.09
C ASP A 222 -17.42 19.96 -7.52
N GLY A 223 -17.65 18.93 -8.35
CA GLY A 223 -17.18 18.88 -9.74
C GLY A 223 -15.68 18.68 -9.93
N LYS A 224 -14.91 18.44 -8.85
CA LYS A 224 -13.46 18.20 -8.89
C LYS A 224 -13.14 16.75 -8.52
N ARG A 225 -12.21 16.14 -9.25
CA ARG A 225 -11.65 14.84 -8.90
C ARG A 225 -10.75 14.99 -7.68
N THR A 226 -11.20 14.51 -6.54
CA THR A 226 -10.53 14.63 -5.23
C THR A 226 -10.06 13.25 -4.77
N THR A 227 -8.82 13.17 -4.36
CA THR A 227 -8.27 11.98 -3.69
C THR A 227 -8.35 12.19 -2.18
N ILE A 228 -8.89 11.20 -1.49
CA ILE A 228 -8.96 11.15 -0.02
C ILE A 228 -8.03 10.02 0.42
N THR A 229 -6.98 10.33 1.16
CA THR A 229 -6.11 9.34 1.80
C THR A 229 -6.41 9.37 3.29
N GLY A 230 -6.79 8.25 3.86
CA GLY A 230 -7.22 8.22 5.26
C GLY A 230 -6.86 6.91 5.97
N VAL A 231 -7.04 6.95 7.28
CA VAL A 231 -6.85 5.80 8.17
C VAL A 231 -7.96 5.80 9.21
N VAL A 232 -8.55 4.62 9.44
CA VAL A 232 -9.40 4.33 10.58
C VAL A 232 -8.76 3.23 11.41
N LEU A 233 -8.78 3.37 12.74
CA LEU A 233 -8.21 2.42 13.70
C LEU A 233 -9.22 2.14 14.81
N GLY A 234 -9.15 0.96 15.42
CA GLY A 234 -9.89 0.65 16.62
C GLY A 234 -11.39 0.39 16.40
N GLN A 235 -11.80 -0.11 15.25
CA GLN A 235 -13.21 -0.34 14.97
C GLN A 235 -13.67 -1.66 15.64
N PRO A 236 -14.71 -1.62 16.49
CA PRO A 236 -15.25 -2.82 17.13
C PRO A 236 -16.08 -3.64 16.13
N GLY A 237 -16.12 -4.96 16.33
CA GLY A 237 -16.94 -5.87 15.55
C GLY A 237 -16.47 -7.30 15.68
N HIS A 238 -17.34 -8.26 15.36
CA HIS A 238 -16.98 -9.67 15.28
C HIS A 238 -16.02 -9.90 14.12
N ASP A 239 -16.39 -9.47 12.91
CA ASP A 239 -15.48 -9.33 11.78
C ASP A 239 -14.83 -7.95 11.83
N LYS A 240 -13.63 -7.91 12.39
CA LYS A 240 -12.88 -6.66 12.58
C LYS A 240 -12.44 -6.04 11.25
N ILE A 241 -12.10 -6.86 10.24
CA ILE A 241 -11.72 -6.34 8.92
C ILE A 241 -12.93 -5.65 8.28
N ALA A 242 -14.10 -6.32 8.26
CA ALA A 242 -15.32 -5.73 7.74
C ALA A 242 -15.70 -4.44 8.49
N ALA A 243 -15.52 -4.39 9.82
CA ALA A 243 -15.79 -3.19 10.62
C ALA A 243 -14.89 -2.01 10.21
N GLY A 244 -13.58 -2.25 10.00
CA GLY A 244 -12.65 -1.23 9.53
C GLY A 244 -12.99 -0.71 8.12
N LEU A 245 -13.35 -1.62 7.21
CA LEU A 245 -13.77 -1.27 5.85
C LEU A 245 -15.07 -0.44 5.87
N ALA A 246 -16.10 -0.88 6.60
CA ALA A 246 -17.37 -0.17 6.71
C ALA A 246 -17.24 1.23 7.31
N ALA A 247 -16.39 1.39 8.34
CA ALA A 247 -16.12 2.69 8.94
C ALA A 247 -15.46 3.67 7.97
N ALA A 248 -14.52 3.18 7.15
CA ALA A 248 -13.86 3.99 6.13
C ALA A 248 -14.82 4.36 4.98
N ASP A 249 -15.66 3.43 4.54
CA ASP A 249 -16.64 3.66 3.47
C ASP A 249 -17.65 4.73 3.88
N ALA A 250 -18.24 4.58 5.06
CA ALA A 250 -19.14 5.59 5.62
C ALA A 250 -18.46 6.96 5.81
N MET A 251 -17.19 6.98 6.21
CA MET A 251 -16.42 8.22 6.36
C MET A 251 -16.19 8.90 5.01
N VAL A 252 -15.82 8.18 3.97
CA VAL A 252 -15.62 8.70 2.61
C VAL A 252 -16.93 9.28 2.05
N ASP A 253 -18.07 8.62 2.26
CA ASP A 253 -19.37 9.12 1.85
C ASP A 253 -19.77 10.41 2.57
N ARG A 254 -19.51 10.48 3.88
CA ARG A 254 -19.78 11.70 4.65
C ARG A 254 -18.89 12.85 4.20
N ILE A 255 -17.60 12.63 3.93
CA ILE A 255 -16.69 13.65 3.38
C ILE A 255 -17.23 14.16 2.05
N ALA A 256 -17.62 13.27 1.14
CA ALA A 256 -18.15 13.64 -0.17
C ALA A 256 -19.52 14.35 -0.10
N GLY A 257 -20.38 13.97 0.86
CA GLY A 257 -21.71 14.55 1.07
C GLY A 257 -21.69 15.92 1.74
N HIS A 258 -20.71 16.19 2.60
CA HIS A 258 -20.59 17.48 3.28
C HIS A 258 -20.28 18.63 2.34
N SER A 259 -19.46 18.40 1.33
CA SER A 259 -19.12 19.43 0.34
C SER A 259 -20.35 19.85 -0.47
N ARG A 260 -21.28 18.94 -0.76
CA ARG A 260 -22.53 19.27 -1.47
C ARG A 260 -23.49 20.17 -0.69
N ARG A 261 -23.45 20.16 0.66
CA ARG A 261 -24.28 20.98 1.52
C ARG A 261 -23.74 22.39 1.76
N GLN A 262 -22.48 22.65 1.43
CA GLN A 262 -21.83 23.97 1.59
C GLN A 262 -21.97 24.86 0.34
N VAL A 263 -22.52 24.36 -0.77
CA VAL A 263 -22.89 25.24 -1.89
C VAL A 263 -24.17 25.96 -1.49
N PRO A 264 -24.18 27.30 -1.29
CA PRO A 264 -25.40 28.05 -1.06
C PRO A 264 -26.33 27.78 -2.24
N ALA A 265 -27.59 27.48 -1.98
CA ALA A 265 -28.59 27.41 -3.04
C ALA A 265 -28.54 28.75 -3.79
N MET A 266 -28.20 28.70 -5.07
CA MET A 266 -28.28 29.92 -5.90
C MET A 266 -29.73 30.48 -5.77
N PRO A 267 -29.89 31.78 -5.45
CA PRO A 267 -31.20 32.36 -5.39
C PRO A 267 -31.92 32.12 -6.72
N ASP A 268 -33.14 31.60 -6.63
CA ASP A 268 -33.96 31.29 -7.78
C ASP A 268 -34.32 32.61 -8.51
N LEU A 269 -33.56 32.93 -9.56
CA LEU A 269 -33.76 34.10 -10.41
C LEU A 269 -35.04 34.01 -11.26
N ARG A 270 -35.93 33.05 -10.97
CA ARG A 270 -37.19 32.85 -11.72
C ARG A 270 -38.44 33.45 -11.05
N ARG A 271 -38.32 34.45 -10.17
CA ARG A 271 -39.48 35.25 -9.76
C ARG A 271 -39.24 36.71 -9.98
N GLY A 272 -39.02 37.10 -11.23
CA GLY A 272 -39.29 38.44 -11.70
C GLY A 272 -40.72 38.49 -12.22
N THR A 273 -41.60 39.09 -11.49
CA THR A 273 -42.94 39.46 -11.95
C THR A 273 -42.82 40.33 -13.19
N LEU A 274 -43.16 39.77 -14.37
CA LEU A 274 -43.34 40.55 -15.60
C LEU A 274 -44.61 41.38 -15.48
N ALA A 275 -44.46 42.70 -15.40
CA ALA A 275 -45.55 43.66 -15.63
C ALA A 275 -45.98 43.57 -17.11
N PRO A 276 -47.31 43.70 -17.43
CA PRO A 276 -47.80 43.66 -18.81
C PRO A 276 -47.60 45.00 -19.50
N GLY A 277 -46.77 45.03 -20.54
CA GLY A 277 -46.58 46.25 -21.33
C GLY A 277 -45.80 46.02 -22.62
N THR A 278 -46.57 46.13 -23.76
CA THR A 278 -46.15 46.44 -25.14
C THR A 278 -45.29 45.40 -25.89
N ALA A 279 -45.92 44.75 -26.83
CA ALA A 279 -45.30 43.96 -27.89
C ALA A 279 -44.51 44.83 -28.89
N PRO A 280 -43.30 44.45 -29.29
CA PRO A 280 -42.68 44.97 -30.49
C PRO A 280 -42.80 43.96 -31.66
N ARG A 281 -43.01 44.55 -32.80
CA ARG A 281 -43.26 43.97 -34.13
C ARG A 281 -42.22 42.93 -34.56
N SER A 282 -42.70 41.87 -35.15
CA SER A 282 -41.96 40.82 -35.84
C SER A 282 -41.10 41.34 -37.00
N HIS A 283 -39.81 41.24 -36.90
CA HIS A 283 -38.90 41.22 -38.07
C HIS A 283 -38.47 39.78 -38.34
N ARG A 284 -38.95 39.25 -39.46
CA ARG A 284 -38.47 37.98 -40.02
C ARG A 284 -37.04 38.18 -40.53
N LEU A 285 -36.07 37.58 -39.84
CA LEU A 285 -34.73 37.38 -40.38
C LEU A 285 -34.70 36.05 -41.13
N ARG A 286 -34.50 36.13 -42.45
CA ARG A 286 -34.22 34.98 -43.30
C ARG A 286 -32.78 34.52 -43.03
N LEU A 287 -32.64 33.31 -42.52
CA LEU A 287 -31.34 32.61 -42.41
C LEU A 287 -31.00 31.99 -43.78
N HIS A 288 -29.99 32.55 -44.45
CA HIS A 288 -29.36 31.91 -45.59
C HIS A 288 -28.39 30.82 -45.06
N ALA A 289 -28.72 29.55 -45.33
CA ALA A 289 -27.81 28.45 -45.15
C ALA A 289 -26.69 28.49 -46.21
N ARG A 290 -25.47 28.83 -45.83
CA ARG A 290 -24.28 28.61 -46.67
C ARG A 290 -23.81 27.18 -46.45
N ARG A 291 -23.85 26.37 -47.52
CA ARG A 291 -23.19 25.07 -47.62
C ARG A 291 -21.66 25.29 -47.63
N LEU A 292 -20.95 24.59 -46.74
CA LEU A 292 -19.50 24.43 -46.83
C LEU A 292 -19.18 23.17 -47.63
N PRO A 293 -18.10 23.18 -48.46
CA PRO A 293 -17.74 22.04 -49.30
C PRO A 293 -17.09 20.91 -48.50
N GLY A 294 -17.39 19.67 -48.92
CA GLY A 294 -16.88 18.44 -48.32
C GLY A 294 -15.36 18.32 -48.44
N LYS A 295 -14.74 17.81 -47.38
CA LYS A 295 -13.40 17.23 -47.42
C LYS A 295 -13.54 15.72 -47.36
N GLU A 296 -13.03 15.10 -48.41
CA GLU A 296 -12.88 13.65 -48.56
C GLU A 296 -11.96 13.08 -47.50
N SER A 297 -12.36 11.96 -46.91
CA SER A 297 -11.49 11.13 -46.04
C SER A 297 -10.58 10.26 -46.89
N PRO A 298 -9.28 10.14 -46.58
CA PRO A 298 -8.44 9.12 -47.23
C PRO A 298 -8.68 7.74 -46.61
N ALA A 299 -8.75 6.75 -47.50
CA ALA A 299 -8.93 5.34 -47.23
C ALA A 299 -7.74 4.77 -46.43
N LEU A 300 -8.06 3.95 -45.46
CA LEU A 300 -7.09 3.09 -44.74
C LEU A 300 -6.63 1.96 -45.67
N GLU A 301 -5.41 2.06 -46.13
CA GLU A 301 -4.67 0.98 -46.79
C GLU A 301 -4.23 -0.05 -45.75
N ARG A 302 -4.63 -1.33 -45.94
CA ARG A 302 -4.20 -2.47 -45.15
C ARG A 302 -2.85 -2.92 -45.67
N GLU A 303 -1.76 -2.68 -44.96
CA GLU A 303 -0.48 -3.37 -45.20
C GLU A 303 -0.51 -4.80 -44.69
N ARG A 304 -0.17 -5.73 -45.58
CA ARG A 304 0.09 -7.14 -45.31
C ARG A 304 1.54 -7.32 -44.87
N PRO A 305 1.84 -8.28 -43.96
CA PRO A 305 3.21 -8.50 -43.52
C PRO A 305 4.07 -9.16 -44.61
N ASN A 306 5.22 -8.59 -44.86
CA ASN A 306 6.25 -9.10 -45.75
C ASN A 306 7.02 -10.25 -45.10
N ARG A 307 6.98 -11.43 -45.67
CA ARG A 307 7.88 -12.57 -45.42
C ARG A 307 9.11 -12.37 -46.30
N SER A 308 10.28 -12.28 -45.73
CA SER A 308 11.55 -12.84 -46.25
C SER A 308 12.73 -12.04 -45.75
N ALA A 309 13.49 -12.60 -44.82
CA ALA A 309 14.97 -12.64 -44.90
C ALA A 309 15.48 -13.69 -43.89
N ARG A 310 15.88 -14.83 -44.43
CA ARG A 310 16.73 -15.84 -43.78
C ARG A 310 18.19 -15.43 -44.05
N ALA A 311 19.04 -15.83 -43.07
CA ALA A 311 20.47 -16.08 -43.17
C ALA A 311 21.41 -14.96 -42.80
N ALA A 312 22.08 -15.12 -41.65
CA ALA A 312 23.54 -15.34 -41.62
C ALA A 312 24.00 -15.71 -40.21
N LEU A 313 24.68 -16.82 -40.16
CA LEU A 313 25.47 -17.49 -39.14
C LEU A 313 26.49 -16.59 -38.44
N GLY A 314 26.66 -16.77 -37.12
CA GLY A 314 27.79 -16.33 -36.36
C GLY A 314 27.80 -17.05 -35.02
N GLN A 315 28.38 -18.25 -34.97
CA GLN A 315 28.71 -18.97 -33.73
C GLN A 315 29.99 -18.35 -33.14
N GLU A 316 29.90 -17.84 -31.93
CA GLU A 316 31.08 -17.68 -31.08
C GLU A 316 30.80 -18.30 -29.72
N THR A 317 31.56 -19.33 -29.39
CA THR A 317 31.61 -20.04 -28.11
C THR A 317 32.56 -19.28 -27.18
N PRO A 318 32.21 -19.03 -25.92
CA PRO A 318 33.16 -18.53 -24.93
C PRO A 318 33.87 -19.72 -24.22
N HIS A 319 35.18 -19.71 -24.24
CA HIS A 319 36.07 -20.58 -23.50
C HIS A 319 35.97 -20.41 -21.98
N PRO A 320 36.11 -21.47 -21.17
CA PRO A 320 36.14 -21.36 -19.70
C PRO A 320 37.54 -20.95 -19.22
N VAL A 321 37.61 -19.87 -18.46
CA VAL A 321 38.82 -19.45 -17.73
C VAL A 321 38.94 -20.30 -16.45
N ARG A 322 39.90 -21.23 -16.44
CA ARG A 322 40.38 -21.94 -15.27
C ARG A 322 41.18 -20.98 -14.37
N ARG A 323 40.69 -20.66 -13.17
CA ARG A 323 41.52 -20.12 -12.10
C ARG A 323 41.96 -21.26 -11.19
N THR A 324 43.28 -21.51 -11.19
CA THR A 324 43.98 -22.42 -10.31
C THR A 324 44.10 -21.81 -8.89
N TRP A 325 43.53 -22.53 -7.91
CA TRP A 325 43.81 -22.25 -6.50
C TRP A 325 45.07 -23.00 -6.09
N ARG A 326 46.09 -22.29 -5.62
CA ARG A 326 47.24 -22.87 -4.90
C ARG A 326 46.88 -23.00 -3.43
N GLY A 327 46.97 -24.23 -2.91
CA GLY A 327 46.78 -24.53 -1.52
C GLY A 327 47.91 -23.97 -0.66
N GLY A 328 47.56 -23.41 0.48
CA GLY A 328 48.47 -23.10 1.58
C GLY A 328 48.05 -23.92 2.79
N THR A 329 48.88 -24.89 3.14
CA THR A 329 48.79 -25.71 4.37
C THR A 329 49.34 -24.91 5.53
N GLY A 330 48.51 -24.56 6.52
CA GLY A 330 48.94 -24.03 7.82
C GLY A 330 48.26 -24.81 8.94
N ARG A 331 49.04 -25.54 9.71
CA ARG A 331 48.63 -26.29 10.92
C ARG A 331 48.28 -25.30 12.05
N PRO A 332 47.31 -25.60 12.91
CA PRO A 332 47.06 -24.80 14.10
C PRO A 332 48.03 -25.17 15.25
N SER A 333 48.55 -24.15 15.92
CA SER A 333 49.27 -24.24 17.17
C SER A 333 48.28 -24.25 18.34
N THR A 334 48.43 -25.22 19.19
CA THR A 334 47.81 -25.33 20.51
C THR A 334 48.62 -24.52 21.51
N ASP A 335 48.02 -23.52 22.15
CA ASP A 335 48.46 -23.08 23.48
C ASP A 335 47.25 -22.72 24.31
N GLY A 336 47.14 -23.41 25.45
CA GLY A 336 46.09 -23.28 26.43
C GLY A 336 46.30 -22.13 27.38
N LEU A 337 45.24 -21.56 27.84
CA LEU A 337 45.17 -20.84 29.12
C LEU A 337 43.78 -21.10 29.74
N GLY A 338 43.84 -21.87 30.83
CA GLY A 338 42.69 -22.18 31.67
C GLY A 338 42.21 -20.96 32.44
N VAL A 339 40.89 -20.82 32.52
CA VAL A 339 40.25 -19.97 33.53
C VAL A 339 39.33 -20.82 34.37
N ARG A 340 39.66 -20.81 35.68
CA ARG A 340 38.96 -21.53 36.73
C ARG A 340 37.54 -20.98 36.93
N VAL A 341 36.58 -21.89 36.94
CA VAL A 341 35.25 -21.70 37.52
C VAL A 341 35.36 -21.73 39.04
N ARG A 342 34.91 -20.71 39.73
CA ARG A 342 34.60 -20.74 41.16
C ARG A 342 33.09 -20.86 41.31
N ASN A 343 32.67 -21.98 41.82
CA ASN A 343 31.39 -22.15 42.51
C ASN A 343 31.53 -21.58 43.93
N GLU A 344 30.59 -20.80 44.37
CA GLU A 344 30.29 -20.64 45.80
C GLU A 344 28.77 -20.62 46.02
N PRO A 345 28.30 -21.06 47.24
CA PRO A 345 26.98 -21.66 47.36
C PRO A 345 25.94 -20.76 48.02
N GLU A 346 24.70 -21.27 47.98
CA GLU A 346 23.52 -20.79 48.70
C GLU A 346 23.77 -20.55 50.19
N ALA A 347 23.13 -19.50 50.74
CA ALA A 347 22.60 -19.52 52.10
C ALA A 347 21.54 -18.41 52.33
N ARG A 348 20.33 -18.89 52.66
CA ARG A 348 19.18 -18.35 53.43
C ARG A 348 18.27 -17.31 52.79
#